data_76a60d92993e0487015beca618ffcfc4
#
_entry.id   76a60d92993e0487015beca618ffcfc4
#
_cell.length_a   1.000
_cell.length_b   1.000
_cell.length_c   1.000
_cell.angle_alpha   90.00
_cell.angle_beta   90.00
_cell.angle_gamma   90.00
#
_symmetry.space_group_name_H-M   'P 1'
#
loop_
_entity.id
_entity.type
_entity.pdbx_description
1 polymer ?
#
loop_
_entity_poly.entity_id
_entity_poly.type
_entity_poly.pdbx_seq_one_letter_code
_entity_poly.pdbx_strand_id
1 'polypeptide(L)'
;MSEKIIFATGNEGKMREIRAILGDLGMEVISMREAGFTGEIVEDGVTFAENAAIKARAVWEKTGGIVMADDSGLEIDYLNGEPGVYSARYLGDTPYEVKNRTLIGRLDGVPDEKRTARFVCVIAVVLPDGTLKETRAAMEGRIAYEPAGEGGFGYDPILYLPEYGKTSAEISMEEKNKISHRGKALEAAKEFLRERYGEK
;
A
#
# COMPACT_ATOMS: atom_id res chain seq x y z
N MET A 1 -28.42 -8.86 -4.88
CA MET A 1 -27.11 -8.88 -5.57
C MET A 1 -26.10 -8.48 -4.52
N SER A 2 -25.07 -9.29 -4.26
CA SER A 2 -24.01 -8.92 -3.33
C SER A 2 -23.35 -7.65 -3.81
N GLU A 3 -23.15 -6.68 -2.93
CA GLU A 3 -22.41 -5.48 -3.26
C GLU A 3 -20.97 -5.85 -3.60
N LYS A 4 -20.41 -5.18 -4.59
CA LYS A 4 -19.05 -5.41 -5.06
C LYS A 4 -18.16 -4.24 -4.67
N ILE A 5 -16.94 -4.56 -4.26
CA ILE A 5 -15.86 -3.60 -4.10
C ILE A 5 -14.93 -3.71 -5.29
N ILE A 6 -14.75 -2.62 -6.03
CA ILE A 6 -13.78 -2.54 -7.12
C ILE A 6 -12.50 -1.95 -6.55
N PHE A 7 -11.38 -2.66 -6.69
CA PHE A 7 -10.09 -2.14 -6.26
C PHE A 7 -9.27 -1.65 -7.45
N ALA A 8 -8.91 -0.36 -7.44
CA ALA A 8 -8.23 0.35 -8.51
C ALA A 8 -6.72 0.02 -8.53
N THR A 9 -6.39 -1.24 -8.79
CA THR A 9 -5.01 -1.69 -8.96
C THR A 9 -4.91 -2.74 -10.07
N GLY A 10 -3.79 -2.73 -10.79
CA GLY A 10 -3.39 -3.78 -11.70
C GLY A 10 -2.36 -4.75 -11.11
N ASN A 11 -1.98 -4.58 -9.84
CA ASN A 11 -0.96 -5.39 -9.19
C ASN A 11 -1.58 -6.62 -8.53
N GLU A 12 -1.32 -7.80 -9.09
CA GLU A 12 -1.85 -9.08 -8.61
C GLU A 12 -1.34 -9.45 -7.19
N GLY A 13 -0.13 -9.02 -6.83
CA GLY A 13 0.40 -9.21 -5.47
C GLY A 13 -0.44 -8.44 -4.45
N LYS A 14 -0.74 -7.18 -4.74
CA LYS A 14 -1.63 -6.35 -3.92
C LYS A 14 -3.03 -6.97 -3.85
N MET A 15 -3.61 -7.40 -4.98
CA MET A 15 -4.96 -7.99 -5.01
C MET A 15 -5.08 -9.21 -4.10
N ARG A 16 -4.06 -10.06 -4.00
CA ARG A 16 -4.05 -11.21 -3.08
C ARG A 16 -4.12 -10.77 -1.62
N GLU A 17 -3.31 -9.79 -1.22
CA GLU A 17 -3.33 -9.23 0.14
C GLU A 17 -4.70 -8.60 0.44
N ILE A 18 -5.23 -7.81 -0.48
CA ILE A 18 -6.51 -7.10 -0.34
C ILE A 18 -7.67 -8.08 -0.18
N ARG A 19 -7.76 -9.11 -1.04
CA ARG A 19 -8.79 -10.14 -0.94
C ARG A 19 -8.71 -10.94 0.37
N ALA A 20 -7.49 -11.21 0.85
CA ALA A 20 -7.31 -11.89 2.13
C ALA A 20 -7.82 -11.05 3.32
N ILE A 21 -7.65 -9.73 3.28
CA ILE A 21 -8.05 -8.82 4.37
C ILE A 21 -9.54 -8.49 4.30
N LEU A 22 -10.09 -8.24 3.10
CA LEU A 22 -11.48 -7.85 2.92
C LEU A 22 -12.46 -9.02 2.77
N GLY A 23 -11.96 -10.25 2.72
CA GLY A 23 -12.77 -11.44 2.37
C GLY A 23 -13.94 -11.76 3.33
N ASP A 24 -13.90 -11.27 4.57
CA ASP A 24 -14.96 -11.47 5.57
C ASP A 24 -16.03 -10.36 5.58
N LEU A 25 -15.94 -9.39 4.66
CA LEU A 25 -17.00 -8.35 4.49
C LEU A 25 -18.30 -8.88 3.90
N GLY A 26 -18.33 -10.11 3.35
CA GLY A 26 -19.46 -10.61 2.59
C GLY A 26 -19.69 -9.94 1.24
N MET A 27 -18.75 -9.09 0.81
CA MET A 27 -18.74 -8.40 -0.49
C MET A 27 -17.74 -9.05 -1.44
N GLU A 28 -18.07 -9.09 -2.73
CA GLU A 28 -17.11 -9.56 -3.76
C GLU A 28 -16.06 -8.49 -4.03
N VAL A 29 -14.77 -8.83 -3.92
CA VAL A 29 -13.66 -7.92 -4.21
C VAL A 29 -13.06 -8.24 -5.57
N ILE A 30 -13.22 -7.32 -6.52
CA ILE A 30 -12.72 -7.44 -7.88
C ILE A 30 -11.71 -6.34 -8.20
N SER A 31 -10.79 -6.62 -9.11
CA SER A 31 -9.85 -5.63 -9.63
C SER A 31 -10.54 -4.67 -10.62
N MET A 32 -9.94 -3.51 -10.87
CA MET A 32 -10.43 -2.58 -11.88
C MET A 32 -10.50 -3.23 -13.28
N ARG A 33 -9.59 -4.17 -13.57
CA ARG A 33 -9.59 -4.90 -14.86
C ARG A 33 -10.79 -5.84 -14.96
N GLU A 34 -11.10 -6.59 -13.90
CA GLU A 34 -12.28 -7.45 -13.81
C GLU A 34 -13.58 -6.64 -13.91
N ALA A 35 -13.56 -5.39 -13.42
CA ALA A 35 -14.66 -4.43 -13.56
C ALA A 35 -14.77 -3.80 -14.97
N GLY A 36 -13.86 -4.15 -15.91
CA GLY A 36 -13.86 -3.65 -17.27
C GLY A 36 -13.20 -2.27 -17.46
N PHE A 37 -12.51 -1.76 -16.44
CA PHE A 37 -11.74 -0.53 -16.57
C PHE A 37 -10.41 -0.81 -17.31
N THR A 38 -10.21 -0.12 -18.44
CA THR A 38 -9.02 -0.26 -19.30
C THR A 38 -8.26 1.05 -19.49
N GLY A 39 -8.67 2.11 -18.80
CA GLY A 39 -8.05 3.43 -18.87
C GLY A 39 -6.68 3.48 -18.20
N GLU A 40 -5.84 4.38 -18.67
CA GLU A 40 -4.63 4.78 -17.95
C GLU A 40 -4.98 5.82 -16.89
N ILE A 41 -4.39 5.69 -15.71
CA ILE A 41 -4.58 6.64 -14.61
C ILE A 41 -3.26 7.38 -14.40
N VAL A 42 -3.30 8.69 -14.56
CA VAL A 42 -2.14 9.55 -14.30
C VAL A 42 -2.11 9.91 -12.82
N GLU A 43 -1.11 9.40 -12.13
CA GLU A 43 -0.85 9.66 -10.70
C GLU A 43 0.11 10.85 -10.58
N ASP A 44 -0.42 12.06 -10.62
CA ASP A 44 0.32 13.32 -10.54
C ASP A 44 0.17 14.04 -9.19
N GLY A 45 -0.44 13.39 -8.22
CA GLY A 45 -0.54 13.86 -6.85
C GLY A 45 0.83 13.96 -6.16
N VAL A 46 0.94 14.90 -5.23
CA VAL A 46 2.16 15.13 -4.45
C VAL A 46 2.15 14.42 -3.09
N THR A 47 1.03 13.79 -2.75
CA THR A 47 0.86 12.98 -1.54
C THR A 47 0.27 11.61 -1.87
N PHE A 48 0.47 10.63 -0.96
CA PHE A 48 -0.19 9.32 -1.09
C PHE A 48 -1.72 9.44 -1.10
N ALA A 49 -2.29 10.35 -0.30
CA ALA A 49 -3.74 10.59 -0.25
C ALA A 49 -4.26 11.08 -1.60
N GLU A 50 -3.61 12.07 -2.19
CA GLU A 50 -3.99 12.58 -3.52
C GLU A 50 -3.93 11.48 -4.59
N ASN A 51 -2.86 10.69 -4.65
CA ASN A 51 -2.74 9.61 -5.63
C ASN A 51 -3.77 8.50 -5.42
N ALA A 52 -4.03 8.11 -4.16
CA ALA A 52 -5.09 7.15 -3.86
C ALA A 52 -6.47 7.67 -4.30
N ALA A 53 -6.78 8.94 -4.00
CA ALA A 53 -8.04 9.58 -4.39
C ALA A 53 -8.18 9.69 -5.92
N ILE A 54 -7.12 10.09 -6.64
CA ILE A 54 -7.09 10.15 -8.11
C ILE A 54 -7.44 8.78 -8.70
N LYS A 55 -6.80 7.72 -8.23
CA LYS A 55 -7.06 6.35 -8.70
C LYS A 55 -8.49 5.91 -8.44
N ALA A 56 -8.97 6.09 -7.21
CA ALA A 56 -10.31 5.67 -6.84
C ALA A 56 -11.39 6.42 -7.66
N ARG A 57 -11.25 7.74 -7.82
CA ARG A 57 -12.20 8.55 -8.60
C ARG A 57 -12.19 8.21 -10.08
N ALA A 58 -11.02 8.03 -10.69
CA ALA A 58 -10.90 7.70 -12.11
C ALA A 58 -11.63 6.39 -12.46
N VAL A 59 -11.54 5.38 -11.60
CA VAL A 59 -12.27 4.12 -11.77
C VAL A 59 -13.75 4.31 -11.47
N TRP A 60 -14.10 5.00 -10.38
CA TRP A 60 -15.48 5.24 -9.95
C TRP A 60 -16.31 5.99 -11.00
N GLU A 61 -15.76 6.99 -11.67
CA GLU A 61 -16.42 7.74 -12.75
C GLU A 61 -16.85 6.85 -13.92
N LYS A 62 -16.19 5.72 -14.11
CA LYS A 62 -16.48 4.76 -15.19
C LYS A 62 -17.37 3.60 -14.74
N THR A 63 -17.21 3.16 -13.51
CA THR A 63 -17.83 1.93 -13.01
C THR A 63 -18.97 2.19 -12.03
N GLY A 64 -18.97 3.33 -11.34
CA GLY A 64 -19.84 3.56 -10.19
C GLY A 64 -19.54 2.60 -9.04
N GLY A 65 -20.49 2.48 -8.11
CA GLY A 65 -20.40 1.53 -6.99
C GLY A 65 -19.42 1.92 -5.90
N ILE A 66 -18.89 0.94 -5.17
CA ILE A 66 -17.87 1.15 -4.15
C ILE A 66 -16.51 0.92 -4.80
N VAL A 67 -15.68 1.95 -4.85
CA VAL A 67 -14.34 1.85 -5.42
C VAL A 67 -13.32 2.19 -4.36
N MET A 68 -12.30 1.34 -4.22
CA MET A 68 -11.16 1.55 -3.35
C MET A 68 -9.88 1.65 -4.16
N ALA A 69 -8.94 2.43 -3.67
CA ALA A 69 -7.58 2.49 -4.20
C ALA A 69 -6.57 2.63 -3.07
N ASP A 70 -5.37 2.08 -3.26
CA ASP A 70 -4.25 2.35 -2.37
C ASP A 70 -3.19 3.19 -3.07
N ASP A 71 -2.53 4.06 -2.32
CA ASP A 71 -1.19 4.51 -2.65
C ASP A 71 -0.27 4.29 -1.46
N SER A 72 0.93 3.78 -1.73
CA SER A 72 1.85 3.34 -0.69
C SER A 72 3.30 3.48 -1.12
N GLY A 73 4.17 3.67 -0.15
CA GLY A 73 5.59 3.79 -0.41
C GLY A 73 6.43 3.72 0.85
N LEU A 74 7.73 3.84 0.64
CA LEU A 74 8.77 3.88 1.66
C LEU A 74 9.18 5.33 1.91
N GLU A 75 9.13 5.76 3.15
CA GLU A 75 9.69 7.04 3.61
C GLU A 75 10.91 6.77 4.49
N ILE A 76 12.04 7.43 4.19
CA ILE A 76 13.29 7.33 4.94
C ILE A 76 13.62 8.70 5.51
N ASP A 77 13.67 8.81 6.84
CA ASP A 77 13.81 10.11 7.52
C ASP A 77 15.12 10.82 7.16
N TYR A 78 16.22 10.09 7.12
CA TYR A 78 17.54 10.65 6.74
C TYR A 78 17.58 11.19 5.32
N LEU A 79 16.72 10.71 4.44
CA LEU A 79 16.59 11.14 3.06
C LEU A 79 15.39 12.11 2.86
N ASN A 80 14.95 12.79 3.92
CA ASN A 80 13.83 13.73 3.90
C ASN A 80 12.53 13.13 3.34
N GLY A 81 12.27 11.87 3.64
CA GLY A 81 11.08 11.13 3.22
C GLY A 81 11.20 10.45 1.85
N GLU A 82 12.35 10.59 1.15
CA GLU A 82 12.54 9.85 -0.09
C GLU A 82 12.58 8.32 0.14
N PRO A 83 12.16 7.50 -0.84
CA PRO A 83 11.55 7.86 -2.13
C PRO A 83 10.09 8.33 -2.05
N GLY A 84 9.36 8.14 -0.94
CA GLY A 84 8.02 8.67 -0.70
C GLY A 84 7.02 8.27 -1.80
N VAL A 85 6.25 9.21 -2.33
CA VAL A 85 5.28 8.99 -3.42
C VAL A 85 5.93 8.47 -4.72
N TYR A 86 7.23 8.62 -4.86
CA TYR A 86 7.99 8.12 -6.00
C TYR A 86 8.49 6.68 -5.82
N SER A 87 8.12 5.99 -4.73
CA SER A 87 8.63 4.65 -4.40
C SER A 87 8.58 3.66 -5.56
N ALA A 88 7.45 3.58 -6.26
CA ALA A 88 7.31 2.69 -7.41
C ALA A 88 8.19 3.09 -8.60
N ARG A 89 8.39 4.40 -8.80
CA ARG A 89 9.13 5.02 -9.92
C ARG A 89 10.58 5.32 -9.62
N TYR A 90 11.01 5.11 -8.38
CA TYR A 90 12.38 5.39 -7.96
C TYR A 90 13.36 4.64 -8.87
N LEU A 91 14.32 5.36 -9.44
CA LEU A 91 15.27 4.87 -10.47
C LEU A 91 14.61 4.23 -11.72
N GLY A 92 13.37 4.63 -12.06
CA GLY A 92 12.68 4.14 -13.26
C GLY A 92 12.44 2.62 -13.23
N ASP A 93 12.64 1.97 -14.37
CA ASP A 93 12.42 0.51 -14.56
C ASP A 93 13.53 -0.37 -13.98
N THR A 94 14.39 0.19 -13.14
CA THR A 94 15.47 -0.55 -12.48
C THR A 94 14.91 -1.63 -11.56
N PRO A 95 15.49 -2.85 -11.51
CA PRO A 95 15.07 -3.90 -10.60
C PRO A 95 15.13 -3.48 -9.12
N TYR A 96 14.20 -3.98 -8.31
CA TYR A 96 14.15 -3.64 -6.88
C TYR A 96 15.41 -4.01 -6.11
N GLU A 97 16.13 -5.05 -6.50
CA GLU A 97 17.43 -5.38 -5.91
C GLU A 97 18.41 -4.19 -6.01
N VAL A 98 18.47 -3.54 -7.17
CA VAL A 98 19.33 -2.36 -7.39
C VAL A 98 18.78 -1.15 -6.62
N LYS A 99 17.45 -0.92 -6.63
CA LYS A 99 16.81 0.16 -5.84
C LYS A 99 17.14 0.02 -4.36
N ASN A 100 17.00 -1.18 -3.82
CA ASN A 100 17.27 -1.52 -2.42
C ASN A 100 18.73 -1.26 -2.05
N ARG A 101 19.68 -1.78 -2.83
CA ARG A 101 21.11 -1.55 -2.61
C ARG A 101 21.49 -0.07 -2.72
N THR A 102 20.88 0.65 -3.65
CA THR A 102 21.11 2.10 -3.81
C THR A 102 20.65 2.87 -2.58
N LEU A 103 19.46 2.57 -2.03
CA LEU A 103 18.96 3.23 -0.82
C LEU A 103 19.83 2.90 0.40
N ILE A 104 20.25 1.65 0.57
CA ILE A 104 21.19 1.25 1.63
C ILE A 104 22.51 2.05 1.49
N GLY A 105 23.07 2.13 0.28
CA GLY A 105 24.32 2.86 0.01
C GLY A 105 24.22 4.35 0.30
N ARG A 106 23.05 4.97 0.10
CA ARG A 106 22.82 6.38 0.47
C ARG A 106 22.84 6.63 1.99
N LEU A 107 22.70 5.55 2.78
CA LEU A 107 22.80 5.59 4.23
C LEU A 107 24.14 5.04 4.76
N ASP A 108 25.15 4.92 3.91
CA ASP A 108 26.47 4.46 4.35
C ASP A 108 27.06 5.41 5.40
N GLY A 109 27.58 4.84 6.49
CA GLY A 109 28.08 5.60 7.65
C GLY A 109 26.98 6.26 8.50
N VAL A 110 25.70 6.12 8.19
CA VAL A 110 24.60 6.66 9.00
C VAL A 110 24.31 5.72 10.16
N PRO A 111 24.35 6.19 11.43
CA PRO A 111 24.11 5.35 12.60
C PRO A 111 22.63 4.92 12.71
N ASP A 112 22.40 3.81 13.43
CA ASP A 112 21.08 3.15 13.55
C ASP A 112 19.93 4.09 13.89
N GLU A 113 20.15 4.97 14.87
CA GLU A 113 19.13 5.90 15.35
C GLU A 113 18.68 6.93 14.31
N LYS A 114 19.44 7.10 13.23
CA LYS A 114 19.13 7.99 12.11
C LYS A 114 18.67 7.25 10.84
N ARG A 115 18.57 5.92 10.90
CA ARG A 115 18.13 5.09 9.78
C ARG A 115 16.63 4.82 9.81
N THR A 116 15.88 5.55 10.63
CA THR A 116 14.42 5.37 10.77
C THR A 116 13.70 5.54 9.45
N ALA A 117 12.77 4.65 9.21
CA ALA A 117 11.99 4.59 7.98
C ALA A 117 10.63 3.94 8.26
N ARG A 118 9.69 4.11 7.35
CA ARG A 118 8.39 3.46 7.43
C ARG A 118 7.83 3.13 6.05
N PHE A 119 7.03 2.09 5.99
CA PHE A 119 6.06 1.97 4.91
C PHE A 119 4.80 2.74 5.27
N VAL A 120 4.27 3.49 4.33
CA VAL A 120 3.00 4.22 4.44
C VAL A 120 2.01 3.66 3.44
N CYS A 121 0.76 3.52 3.83
CA CYS A 121 -0.35 3.24 2.93
C CYS A 121 -1.51 4.19 3.23
N VAL A 122 -2.06 4.77 2.18
CA VAL A 122 -3.35 5.46 2.21
C VAL A 122 -4.34 4.67 1.36
N ILE A 123 -5.50 4.39 1.92
CA ILE A 123 -6.63 3.81 1.21
C ILE A 123 -7.66 4.93 1.00
N ALA A 124 -8.04 5.15 -0.25
CA ALA A 124 -9.17 6.00 -0.61
C ALA A 124 -10.37 5.11 -0.96
N VAL A 125 -11.52 5.40 -0.39
CA VAL A 125 -12.80 4.74 -0.64
C VAL A 125 -13.76 5.75 -1.22
N VAL A 126 -14.24 5.53 -2.45
CA VAL A 126 -15.32 6.32 -3.05
C VAL A 126 -16.59 5.51 -3.00
N LEU A 127 -17.62 6.07 -2.38
CA LEU A 127 -18.93 5.45 -2.24
C LEU A 127 -19.83 5.72 -3.45
N PRO A 128 -20.96 4.99 -3.62
CA PRO A 128 -21.87 5.19 -4.74
C PRO A 128 -22.41 6.63 -4.88
N ASP A 129 -22.49 7.38 -3.78
CA ASP A 129 -22.93 8.77 -3.74
C ASP A 129 -21.78 9.78 -4.03
N GLY A 130 -20.58 9.31 -4.35
CA GLY A 130 -19.39 10.11 -4.59
C GLY A 130 -18.64 10.56 -3.32
N THR A 131 -19.11 10.18 -2.13
CA THR A 131 -18.41 10.46 -0.88
C THR A 131 -17.04 9.80 -0.88
N LEU A 132 -16.00 10.57 -0.58
CA LEU A 132 -14.61 10.09 -0.42
C LEU A 132 -14.29 9.94 1.07
N LYS A 133 -13.77 8.77 1.43
CA LYS A 133 -13.18 8.50 2.75
C LYS A 133 -11.75 8.02 2.57
N GLU A 134 -10.85 8.50 3.40
CA GLU A 134 -9.44 8.10 3.39
C GLU A 134 -9.06 7.50 4.74
N THR A 135 -8.24 6.46 4.68
CA THR A 135 -7.58 5.88 5.86
C THR A 135 -6.09 5.80 5.61
N ARG A 136 -5.28 6.06 6.62
CA ARG A 136 -3.82 6.06 6.53
C ARG A 136 -3.23 5.23 7.67
N ALA A 137 -2.25 4.42 7.35
CA ALA A 137 -1.46 3.70 8.35
C ALA A 137 0.00 3.59 7.93
N ALA A 138 0.84 3.32 8.91
CA ALA A 138 2.27 3.12 8.71
C ALA A 138 2.76 1.85 9.43
N MET A 139 3.84 1.29 8.90
CA MET A 139 4.62 0.25 9.55
C MET A 139 6.03 0.80 9.75
N GLU A 140 6.34 1.14 11.00
CA GLU A 140 7.61 1.75 11.39
C GLU A 140 8.74 0.71 11.43
N GLY A 141 9.94 1.15 11.10
CA GLY A 141 11.14 0.35 11.13
C GLY A 141 12.38 1.20 10.90
N ARG A 142 13.42 0.58 10.40
CA ARG A 142 14.65 1.26 9.97
C ARG A 142 15.22 0.58 8.73
N ILE A 143 16.05 1.28 7.99
CA ILE A 143 16.74 0.70 6.84
C ILE A 143 17.85 -0.25 7.33
N ALA A 144 17.78 -1.49 6.90
CA ALA A 144 18.79 -2.51 7.16
C ALA A 144 20.15 -2.14 6.51
N TYR A 145 21.23 -2.74 6.99
CA TYR A 145 22.56 -2.58 6.38
C TYR A 145 22.73 -3.43 5.13
N GLU A 146 22.01 -4.56 5.06
CA GLU A 146 21.98 -5.48 3.93
C GLU A 146 20.54 -5.92 3.67
N PRO A 147 20.17 -6.20 2.41
CA PRO A 147 18.88 -6.81 2.13
C PRO A 147 18.79 -8.21 2.74
N ALA A 148 17.65 -8.58 3.31
CA ALA A 148 17.40 -9.91 3.86
C ALA A 148 15.96 -10.37 3.60
N GLY A 149 15.78 -11.67 3.38
CA GLY A 149 14.51 -12.31 3.12
C GLY A 149 14.10 -12.28 1.65
N GLU A 150 13.21 -13.20 1.31
CA GLU A 150 12.70 -13.39 -0.06
C GLU A 150 11.17 -13.20 -0.15
N GLY A 151 10.52 -12.96 0.99
CA GLY A 151 9.08 -12.74 1.07
C GLY A 151 8.67 -11.33 0.63
N GLY A 152 7.39 -11.16 0.36
CA GLY A 152 6.83 -9.87 -0.01
C GLY A 152 7.24 -9.40 -1.41
N PHE A 153 7.46 -8.10 -1.55
CA PHE A 153 7.88 -7.46 -2.80
C PHE A 153 8.49 -6.06 -2.53
N GLY A 154 9.10 -5.50 -3.54
CA GLY A 154 9.56 -4.11 -3.48
C GLY A 154 10.70 -3.88 -2.49
N TYR A 155 10.45 -3.03 -1.51
CA TYR A 155 11.42 -2.64 -0.48
C TYR A 155 11.35 -3.50 0.79
N ASP A 156 10.54 -4.55 0.82
CA ASP A 156 10.43 -5.44 2.00
C ASP A 156 11.77 -5.97 2.50
N PRO A 157 12.75 -6.33 1.64
CA PRO A 157 14.05 -6.82 2.10
C PRO A 157 14.90 -5.81 2.87
N ILE A 158 14.58 -4.52 2.84
CA ILE A 158 15.39 -3.49 3.49
C ILE A 158 14.72 -2.76 4.64
N LEU A 159 13.43 -2.95 4.87
CA LEU A 159 12.77 -2.42 6.07
C LEU A 159 12.93 -3.42 7.22
N TYR A 160 13.88 -3.14 8.12
CA TYR A 160 14.11 -3.90 9.33
C TYR A 160 13.10 -3.50 10.42
N LEU A 161 12.50 -4.49 11.05
CA LEU A 161 11.50 -4.37 12.10
C LEU A 161 12.14 -4.72 13.45
N PRO A 162 12.52 -3.75 14.28
CA PRO A 162 13.26 -4.01 15.51
C PRO A 162 12.56 -4.98 16.46
N GLU A 163 11.23 -4.88 16.58
CA GLU A 163 10.42 -5.75 17.46
C GLU A 163 10.49 -7.24 17.05
N TYR A 164 10.73 -7.51 15.75
CA TYR A 164 10.82 -8.87 15.20
C TYR A 164 12.26 -9.35 15.02
N GLY A 165 13.24 -8.45 15.09
CA GLY A 165 14.63 -8.77 14.78
C GLY A 165 14.86 -9.22 13.34
N LYS A 166 13.98 -8.85 12.42
CA LYS A 166 13.91 -9.29 11.02
C LYS A 166 13.50 -8.16 10.10
N THR A 167 13.77 -8.30 8.80
CA THR A 167 13.17 -7.45 7.78
C THR A 167 11.73 -7.85 7.50
N SER A 168 10.99 -6.96 6.86
CA SER A 168 9.61 -7.24 6.41
C SER A 168 9.52 -8.41 5.43
N ALA A 169 10.60 -8.72 4.70
CA ALA A 169 10.68 -9.87 3.80
C ALA A 169 10.94 -11.22 4.51
N GLU A 170 11.32 -11.20 5.78
CA GLU A 170 11.61 -12.40 6.56
C GLU A 170 10.46 -12.86 7.47
N ILE A 171 9.40 -12.07 7.57
CA ILE A 171 8.18 -12.46 8.31
C ILE A 171 7.17 -13.11 7.37
N SER A 172 6.29 -13.95 7.93
CA SER A 172 5.24 -14.58 7.14
C SER A 172 4.22 -13.57 6.61
N MET A 173 3.54 -13.92 5.51
CA MET A 173 2.48 -13.07 4.96
C MET A 173 1.35 -12.85 5.97
N GLU A 174 1.03 -13.86 6.78
CA GLU A 174 -0.01 -13.76 7.81
C GLU A 174 0.38 -12.75 8.90
N GLU A 175 1.61 -12.80 9.39
CA GLU A 175 2.13 -11.82 10.35
C GLU A 175 2.19 -10.42 9.73
N LYS A 176 2.70 -10.32 8.51
CA LYS A 176 2.80 -9.06 7.78
C LYS A 176 1.43 -8.42 7.60
N ASN A 177 0.39 -9.17 7.23
CA ASN A 177 -0.96 -8.63 7.06
C ASN A 177 -1.52 -8.00 8.35
N LYS A 178 -1.15 -8.52 9.51
CA LYS A 178 -1.60 -7.99 10.82
C LYS A 178 -0.92 -6.67 11.20
N ILE A 179 0.33 -6.48 10.82
CA ILE A 179 1.16 -5.35 11.27
C ILE A 179 1.45 -4.33 10.17
N SER A 180 1.25 -4.70 8.91
CA SER A 180 1.64 -3.87 7.79
C SER A 180 0.81 -2.59 7.67
N HIS A 181 1.41 -1.59 7.06
CA HIS A 181 0.76 -0.34 6.66
C HIS A 181 -0.53 -0.59 5.87
N ARG A 182 -0.48 -1.48 4.86
CA ARG A 182 -1.65 -1.84 4.04
C ARG A 182 -2.70 -2.60 4.85
N GLY A 183 -2.28 -3.58 5.65
CA GLY A 183 -3.18 -4.33 6.52
C GLY A 183 -3.97 -3.41 7.45
N LYS A 184 -3.28 -2.53 8.16
CA LYS A 184 -3.90 -1.57 9.09
C LYS A 184 -4.82 -0.56 8.38
N ALA A 185 -4.39 -0.01 7.24
CA ALA A 185 -5.20 0.94 6.47
C ALA A 185 -6.46 0.29 5.89
N LEU A 186 -6.35 -0.96 5.41
CA LEU A 186 -7.48 -1.74 4.91
C LEU A 186 -8.45 -2.13 6.02
N GLU A 187 -7.98 -2.54 7.21
CA GLU A 187 -8.87 -2.82 8.35
C GLU A 187 -9.66 -1.57 8.75
N ALA A 188 -9.04 -0.40 8.81
CA ALA A 188 -9.76 0.84 9.09
C ALA A 188 -10.80 1.19 8.01
N ALA A 189 -10.48 0.96 6.74
CA ALA A 189 -11.44 1.13 5.65
C ALA A 189 -12.58 0.10 5.70
N LYS A 190 -12.28 -1.13 6.09
CA LYS A 190 -13.23 -2.23 6.29
C LYS A 190 -14.21 -1.93 7.41
N GLU A 191 -13.75 -1.41 8.55
CA GLU A 191 -14.63 -0.98 9.65
C GLU A 191 -15.58 0.11 9.18
N PHE A 192 -15.11 1.11 8.46
CA PHE A 192 -15.95 2.16 7.87
C PHE A 192 -17.03 1.57 6.94
N LEU A 193 -16.68 0.58 6.10
CA LEU A 193 -17.66 -0.08 5.23
C LEU A 193 -18.67 -0.92 6.03
N ARG A 194 -18.24 -1.60 7.09
CA ARG A 194 -19.13 -2.36 7.99
C ARG A 194 -20.16 -1.47 8.70
N GLU A 195 -19.73 -0.30 9.19
CA GLU A 195 -20.65 0.66 9.83
C GLU A 195 -21.70 1.17 8.85
N ARG A 196 -21.37 1.28 7.57
CA ARG A 196 -22.26 1.85 6.56
C ARG A 196 -23.13 0.80 5.85
N TYR A 197 -22.61 -0.39 5.63
CA TYR A 197 -23.23 -1.46 4.83
C TYR A 197 -23.39 -2.78 5.58
N GLY A 198 -22.84 -2.91 6.79
CA GLY A 198 -23.02 -4.11 7.62
C GLY A 198 -24.48 -4.37 7.89
N GLU A 199 -24.88 -5.64 7.91
CA GLU A 199 -26.25 -6.03 8.23
C GLU A 199 -26.65 -5.45 9.59
N LYS A 200 -27.80 -4.74 9.59
CA LYS A 200 -28.48 -4.30 10.81
C LYS A 200 -29.19 -5.45 11.46
#